data_07820c02f33a98a7c2cbbb5335110ede
#
_entry.id   07820c02f33a98a7c2cbbb5335110ede
#
_cell.length_a   1.000
_cell.length_b   1.000
_cell.length_c   1.000
_cell.angle_alpha   90.00
_cell.angle_beta   90.00
_cell.angle_gamma   90.00
#
_symmetry.space_group_name_H-M   'P 1'
#
loop_
_entity.id
_entity.type
_entity.pdbx_description
1 polymer ?
#
loop_
_entity_poly.entity_id
_entity_poly.type
_entity_poly.pdbx_seq_one_letter_code
_entity_poly.pdbx_strand_id
1 'polypeptide(L)'
;MQDLIELINSALPQYQCGRCDTPGCRPYAKEIAEGSPYNRCVPGGKETLDKLQAITKRPPLTLDDDYGPALSPQIAYIVEDECIGCKKCIDACPVDAIVGSANLMHGVISELCTGCELCIEPCPVDCIELVEIENVKSKIIRDRSEKFFDLKNILNTGLSKNSKLNKNIKLNIELGMNMNAKISNRKIDQKNALKKLQIDILESQKNEKLLDS
;
A
#
# COMPACT_ATOMS: atom_id res chain seq x y z
N MET A 1 12.27 -19.28 18.10
CA MET A 1 10.89 -18.82 17.78
C MET A 1 10.89 -17.42 17.14
N GLN A 2 11.59 -16.46 17.74
CA GLN A 2 11.68 -15.09 17.17
C GLN A 2 12.25 -15.09 15.74
N ASP A 3 13.35 -15.81 15.51
CA ASP A 3 13.98 -15.93 14.18
C ASP A 3 13.03 -16.53 13.13
N LEU A 4 12.18 -17.49 13.53
CA LEU A 4 11.19 -18.09 12.65
C LEU A 4 10.10 -17.07 12.28
N ILE A 5 9.64 -16.25 13.23
CA ILE A 5 8.65 -15.20 12.98
C ILE A 5 9.21 -14.18 11.99
N GLU A 6 10.45 -13.74 12.17
CA GLU A 6 11.10 -12.80 11.24
C GLU A 6 11.23 -13.39 9.83
N LEU A 7 11.61 -14.66 9.74
CA LEU A 7 11.77 -15.35 8.46
C LEU A 7 10.42 -15.46 7.73
N ILE A 8 9.35 -15.86 8.43
CA ILE A 8 7.99 -15.93 7.90
C ILE A 8 7.52 -14.53 7.50
N ASN A 9 7.72 -13.52 8.36
CA ASN A 9 7.30 -12.15 8.09
C ASN A 9 7.98 -11.56 6.83
N SER A 10 9.26 -11.85 6.64
CA SER A 10 10.00 -11.42 5.44
C SER A 10 9.50 -12.08 4.14
N ALA A 11 8.89 -13.26 4.23
CA ALA A 11 8.30 -13.96 3.10
C ALA A 11 6.90 -13.44 2.72
N LEU A 12 6.20 -12.76 3.64
CA LEU A 12 4.88 -12.18 3.39
C LEU A 12 4.97 -10.93 2.49
N PRO A 13 3.92 -10.62 1.71
CA PRO A 13 3.96 -9.55 0.71
C PRO A 13 3.94 -8.13 1.29
N GLN A 14 3.76 -7.99 2.61
CA GLN A 14 3.71 -6.71 3.34
C GLN A 14 2.62 -5.74 2.86
N TYR A 15 1.50 -6.25 2.36
CA TYR A 15 0.35 -5.42 1.96
C TYR A 15 -0.39 -4.80 3.14
N GLN A 16 -0.26 -5.37 4.34
CA GLN A 16 -0.94 -4.94 5.58
C GLN A 16 -2.48 -4.89 5.43
N CYS A 17 -3.04 -5.74 4.55
CA CYS A 17 -4.44 -5.70 4.12
C CYS A 17 -5.42 -6.30 5.12
N GLY A 18 -4.97 -7.07 6.11
CA GLY A 18 -5.82 -7.70 7.11
C GLY A 18 -6.70 -8.87 6.62
N ARG A 19 -6.65 -9.23 5.34
CA ARG A 19 -7.53 -10.28 4.76
C ARG A 19 -7.35 -11.67 5.36
N CYS A 20 -6.22 -11.95 5.99
CA CYS A 20 -5.94 -13.20 6.71
C CYS A 20 -6.50 -13.25 8.14
N ASP A 21 -7.43 -12.37 8.48
CA ASP A 21 -8.03 -12.17 9.82
C ASP A 21 -7.05 -11.70 10.89
N THR A 22 -5.90 -11.16 10.47
CA THR A 22 -4.93 -10.58 11.39
C THR A 22 -4.69 -9.11 11.07
N PRO A 23 -4.38 -8.26 12.06
CA PRO A 23 -4.21 -6.83 11.85
C PRO A 23 -2.85 -6.48 11.23
N GLY A 24 -2.45 -7.19 10.17
CA GLY A 24 -1.21 -6.98 9.43
C GLY A 24 -0.36 -8.25 9.27
N CYS A 25 0.74 -8.14 8.53
CA CYS A 25 1.56 -9.30 8.16
C CYS A 25 2.34 -9.90 9.33
N ARG A 26 2.90 -9.07 10.22
CA ARG A 26 3.67 -9.56 11.38
C ARG A 26 2.84 -10.36 12.38
N PRO A 27 1.62 -9.96 12.78
CA PRO A 27 0.73 -10.81 13.58
C PRO A 27 0.43 -12.16 12.92
N TYR A 28 0.19 -12.17 11.61
CA TYR A 28 -0.01 -13.42 10.88
C TYR A 28 1.23 -14.31 10.88
N ALA A 29 2.43 -13.73 10.69
CA ALA A 29 3.67 -14.48 10.80
C ALA A 29 3.85 -15.14 12.17
N LYS A 30 3.44 -14.46 13.24
CA LYS A 30 3.44 -15.01 14.60
C LYS A 30 2.47 -16.19 14.72
N GLU A 31 1.23 -16.06 14.26
CA GLU A 31 0.26 -17.15 14.25
C GLU A 31 0.75 -18.38 13.49
N ILE A 32 1.38 -18.17 12.30
CA ILE A 32 1.99 -19.27 11.54
C ILE A 32 3.10 -19.97 12.34
N ALA A 33 3.97 -19.22 13.01
CA ALA A 33 5.03 -19.76 13.84
C ALA A 33 4.49 -20.54 15.05
N GLU A 34 3.33 -20.16 15.57
CA GLU A 34 2.60 -20.83 16.66
C GLU A 34 1.77 -22.04 16.18
N GLY A 35 1.68 -22.30 14.86
CA GLY A 35 1.03 -23.49 14.33
C GLY A 35 -0.19 -23.26 13.48
N SER A 36 -0.68 -22.02 13.33
CA SER A 36 -1.82 -21.69 12.47
C SER A 36 -1.55 -22.01 10.99
N PRO A 37 -2.60 -22.24 10.17
CA PRO A 37 -2.45 -22.46 8.73
C PRO A 37 -1.70 -21.29 8.05
N TYR A 38 -0.79 -21.63 7.12
CA TYR A 38 0.03 -20.65 6.40
C TYR A 38 -0.54 -20.27 5.03
N ASN A 39 -1.74 -20.71 4.67
CA ASN A 39 -2.37 -20.57 3.36
C ASN A 39 -3.42 -19.43 3.25
N ARG A 40 -3.59 -18.62 4.32
CA ARG A 40 -4.58 -17.52 4.35
C ARG A 40 -4.13 -16.25 3.62
N CYS A 41 -2.85 -16.17 3.22
CA CYS A 41 -2.36 -14.98 2.51
C CYS A 41 -2.64 -15.08 1.02
N VAL A 42 -3.92 -15.07 0.62
CA VAL A 42 -4.33 -15.13 -0.79
C VAL A 42 -3.84 -13.93 -1.60
N PRO A 43 -3.85 -12.68 -1.08
CA PRO A 43 -3.25 -11.54 -1.77
C PRO A 43 -1.78 -11.72 -2.16
N GLY A 44 -1.03 -12.50 -1.40
CA GLY A 44 0.37 -12.83 -1.70
C GLY A 44 0.56 -13.88 -2.78
N GLY A 45 -0.51 -14.56 -3.17
CA GLY A 45 -0.54 -15.56 -4.22
C GLY A 45 0.30 -16.81 -3.94
N LYS A 46 0.44 -17.62 -4.98
CA LYS A 46 1.16 -18.90 -4.90
C LYS A 46 2.64 -18.72 -4.52
N GLU A 47 3.29 -17.67 -5.00
CA GLU A 47 4.70 -17.41 -4.67
C GLU A 47 4.94 -17.27 -3.16
N THR A 48 4.04 -16.55 -2.47
CA THR A 48 4.09 -16.41 -1.01
C THR A 48 3.81 -17.74 -0.32
N LEU A 49 2.82 -18.50 -0.77
CA LEU A 49 2.48 -19.79 -0.23
C LEU A 49 3.67 -20.77 -0.31
N ASP A 50 4.34 -20.86 -1.46
CA ASP A 50 5.48 -21.74 -1.69
C ASP A 50 6.66 -21.35 -0.79
N LYS A 51 6.92 -20.04 -0.58
CA LYS A 51 7.94 -19.55 0.37
C LYS A 51 7.62 -19.95 1.81
N LEU A 52 6.37 -19.77 2.23
CA LEU A 52 5.91 -20.12 3.57
C LEU A 52 5.98 -21.64 3.81
N GLN A 53 5.66 -22.45 2.82
CA GLN A 53 5.81 -23.91 2.88
C GLN A 53 7.27 -24.30 3.07
N ALA A 54 8.18 -23.72 2.28
CA ALA A 54 9.62 -24.00 2.39
C ALA A 54 10.20 -23.63 3.77
N ILE A 55 9.74 -22.51 4.35
CA ILE A 55 10.17 -22.04 5.68
C ILE A 55 9.61 -22.93 6.78
N THR A 56 8.31 -23.22 6.73
CA THR A 56 7.62 -23.97 7.80
C THR A 56 7.87 -25.48 7.73
N LYS A 57 8.27 -25.99 6.57
CA LYS A 57 8.45 -27.43 6.29
C LYS A 57 7.22 -28.28 6.61
N ARG A 58 6.02 -27.68 6.54
CA ARG A 58 4.76 -28.37 6.78
C ARG A 58 4.20 -28.99 5.49
N PRO A 59 3.24 -29.92 5.58
CA PRO A 59 2.57 -30.49 4.42
C PRO A 59 2.06 -29.42 3.46
N PRO A 60 2.08 -29.65 2.14
CA PRO A 60 1.61 -28.70 1.16
C PRO A 60 0.12 -28.37 1.36
N LEU A 61 -0.20 -27.09 1.25
CA LEU A 61 -1.56 -26.55 1.28
C LEU A 61 -1.85 -25.83 -0.04
N THR A 62 -3.13 -25.71 -0.38
CA THR A 62 -3.63 -24.76 -1.40
C THR A 62 -3.98 -23.44 -0.75
N LEU A 63 -3.99 -22.35 -1.53
CA LEU A 63 -4.53 -21.08 -1.04
C LEU A 63 -5.99 -21.29 -0.59
N ASP A 64 -6.35 -20.58 0.45
CA ASP A 64 -7.68 -20.63 1.04
C ASP A 64 -8.53 -19.50 0.45
N ASP A 65 -9.38 -19.85 -0.51
CA ASP A 65 -10.19 -18.90 -1.29
C ASP A 65 -11.19 -18.11 -0.43
N ASP A 66 -11.48 -18.54 0.80
CA ASP A 66 -12.33 -17.81 1.74
C ASP A 66 -11.73 -16.45 2.14
N TYR A 67 -10.41 -16.27 1.97
CA TYR A 67 -9.69 -15.01 2.25
C TYR A 67 -9.58 -14.07 1.04
N GLY A 68 -10.37 -14.29 0.00
CA GLY A 68 -10.51 -13.45 -1.18
C GLY A 68 -9.55 -13.78 -2.32
N PRO A 69 -9.54 -12.98 -3.40
CA PRO A 69 -8.69 -13.22 -4.56
C PRO A 69 -7.23 -12.82 -4.32
N ALA A 70 -6.34 -13.39 -5.13
CA ALA A 70 -4.98 -12.90 -5.25
C ALA A 70 -4.98 -11.46 -5.80
N LEU A 71 -4.08 -10.62 -5.32
CA LEU A 71 -3.93 -9.24 -5.81
C LEU A 71 -2.81 -9.16 -6.83
N SER A 72 -3.10 -8.52 -7.97
CA SER A 72 -2.05 -8.05 -8.88
C SER A 72 -1.27 -6.89 -8.25
N PRO A 73 0.00 -6.67 -8.63
CA PRO A 73 0.73 -5.47 -8.22
C PRO A 73 0.00 -4.22 -8.69
N GLN A 74 -0.50 -3.42 -7.75
CA GLN A 74 -1.35 -2.27 -8.03
C GLN A 74 -1.19 -1.17 -6.98
N ILE A 75 -1.61 0.03 -7.30
CA ILE A 75 -1.71 1.16 -6.38
C ILE A 75 -3.08 1.83 -6.53
N ALA A 76 -3.54 2.47 -5.46
CA ALA A 76 -4.73 3.29 -5.52
C ALA A 76 -4.43 4.63 -6.21
N TYR A 77 -5.40 5.11 -6.98
CA TYR A 77 -5.42 6.44 -7.60
C TYR A 77 -6.71 7.15 -7.19
N ILE A 78 -6.64 8.41 -6.79
CA ILE A 78 -7.81 9.21 -6.42
C ILE A 78 -8.11 10.19 -7.55
N VAL A 79 -9.34 10.13 -8.09
CA VAL A 79 -9.85 11.09 -9.06
C VAL A 79 -10.13 12.40 -8.32
N GLU A 80 -9.23 13.37 -8.47
CA GLU A 80 -9.22 14.60 -7.65
C GLU A 80 -10.50 15.41 -7.81
N ASP A 81 -11.08 15.48 -9.02
CA ASP A 81 -12.29 16.25 -9.33
C ASP A 81 -13.55 15.68 -8.65
N GLU A 82 -13.54 14.40 -8.29
CA GLU A 82 -14.64 13.71 -7.62
C GLU A 82 -14.45 13.67 -6.10
N CYS A 83 -13.23 13.96 -5.62
CA CYS A 83 -12.87 13.84 -4.21
C CYS A 83 -13.46 14.98 -3.37
N ILE A 84 -14.31 14.64 -2.41
CA ILE A 84 -14.97 15.62 -1.51
C ILE A 84 -14.17 15.93 -0.23
N GLY A 85 -12.98 15.37 -0.04
CA GLY A 85 -12.14 15.67 1.13
C GLY A 85 -12.64 15.08 2.44
N CYS A 86 -13.33 13.93 2.45
CA CYS A 86 -13.97 13.34 3.63
C CYS A 86 -13.02 12.64 4.62
N LYS A 87 -11.74 12.45 4.29
CA LYS A 87 -10.67 11.80 5.08
C LYS A 87 -10.81 10.30 5.34
N LYS A 88 -11.91 9.64 5.01
CA LYS A 88 -12.13 8.23 5.33
C LYS A 88 -11.05 7.30 4.74
N CYS A 89 -10.57 7.59 3.53
CA CYS A 89 -9.47 6.84 2.90
C CYS A 89 -8.12 7.04 3.63
N ILE A 90 -7.86 8.22 4.22
CA ILE A 90 -6.67 8.49 5.03
C ILE A 90 -6.70 7.64 6.29
N ASP A 91 -7.84 7.62 6.98
CA ASP A 91 -8.01 6.86 8.22
C ASP A 91 -7.88 5.34 7.97
N ALA A 92 -8.40 4.87 6.83
CA ALA A 92 -8.35 3.46 6.43
C ALA A 92 -6.97 3.00 5.93
N CYS A 93 -6.09 3.91 5.49
CA CYS A 93 -4.80 3.53 4.91
C CYS A 93 -3.86 2.99 5.99
N PRO A 94 -3.41 1.72 5.91
CA PRO A 94 -2.57 1.11 6.95
C PRO A 94 -1.13 1.64 6.95
N VAL A 95 -0.67 2.25 5.86
CA VAL A 95 0.72 2.68 5.64
C VAL A 95 0.87 4.18 5.39
N ASP A 96 -0.16 4.97 5.70
CA ASP A 96 -0.19 6.43 5.53
C ASP A 96 0.22 6.91 4.12
N ALA A 97 -0.17 6.13 3.11
CA ALA A 97 0.11 6.45 1.71
C ALA A 97 -0.83 7.53 1.13
N ILE A 98 -1.86 7.95 1.86
CA ILE A 98 -2.84 8.93 1.39
C ILE A 98 -2.67 10.23 2.16
N VAL A 99 -2.55 11.33 1.43
CA VAL A 99 -2.34 12.68 1.97
C VAL A 99 -3.49 13.58 1.59
N GLY A 100 -3.77 14.56 2.44
CA GLY A 100 -4.83 15.53 2.25
C GLY A 100 -5.36 16.06 3.59
N SER A 101 -6.41 16.85 3.56
CA SER A 101 -7.09 17.32 4.77
C SER A 101 -8.59 17.41 4.56
N ALA A 102 -9.34 17.70 5.64
CA ALA A 102 -10.78 17.87 5.57
C ALA A 102 -11.16 18.98 4.57
N ASN A 103 -12.13 18.69 3.71
CA ASN A 103 -12.65 19.57 2.65
C ASN A 103 -11.60 19.95 1.56
N LEU A 104 -10.46 19.25 1.51
CA LEU A 104 -9.50 19.36 0.42
C LEU A 104 -9.33 18.00 -0.24
N MET A 105 -9.09 18.01 -1.55
CA MET A 105 -8.86 16.76 -2.30
C MET A 105 -7.70 15.97 -1.73
N HIS A 106 -7.81 14.66 -1.79
CA HIS A 106 -6.77 13.73 -1.34
C HIS A 106 -5.90 13.28 -2.51
N GLY A 107 -4.67 12.90 -2.21
CA GLY A 107 -3.74 12.31 -3.17
C GLY A 107 -3.07 11.06 -2.61
N VAL A 108 -2.66 10.15 -3.48
CA VAL A 108 -1.94 8.93 -3.09
C VAL A 108 -0.45 9.10 -3.35
N ILE A 109 0.37 8.76 -2.35
CA ILE A 109 1.82 8.63 -2.50
C ILE A 109 2.09 7.23 -3.04
N SER A 110 2.31 7.12 -4.35
CA SER A 110 2.45 5.84 -5.07
C SER A 110 3.59 4.97 -4.52
N GLU A 111 4.66 5.60 -4.02
CA GLU A 111 5.82 4.91 -3.44
C GLU A 111 5.55 4.29 -2.06
N LEU A 112 4.45 4.63 -1.43
CA LEU A 112 4.02 4.09 -0.14
C LEU A 112 2.79 3.19 -0.26
N CYS A 113 2.00 3.35 -1.32
CA CYS A 113 0.76 2.59 -1.50
C CYS A 113 1.08 1.11 -1.74
N THR A 114 0.48 0.23 -0.94
CA THR A 114 0.66 -1.22 -1.03
C THR A 114 -0.38 -1.91 -1.92
N GLY A 115 -1.38 -1.18 -2.42
CA GLY A 115 -2.48 -1.76 -3.21
C GLY A 115 -3.43 -2.65 -2.39
N CYS A 116 -3.51 -2.41 -1.08
CA CYS A 116 -4.30 -3.25 -0.15
C CYS A 116 -5.83 -3.10 -0.30
N GLU A 117 -6.31 -2.11 -1.07
CA GLU A 117 -7.72 -1.80 -1.35
C GLU A 117 -8.55 -1.28 -0.17
N LEU A 118 -8.00 -1.18 1.04
CA LEU A 118 -8.74 -0.77 2.25
C LEU A 118 -9.32 0.66 2.18
N CYS A 119 -8.85 1.49 1.26
CA CYS A 119 -9.35 2.85 1.06
C CYS A 119 -10.59 2.93 0.15
N ILE A 120 -10.94 1.86 -0.58
CA ILE A 120 -12.03 1.86 -1.57
C ILE A 120 -13.38 1.86 -0.85
N GLU A 121 -13.64 0.84 -0.04
CA GLU A 121 -14.93 0.65 0.64
C GLU A 121 -15.39 1.88 1.44
N PRO A 122 -14.56 2.58 2.23
CA PRO A 122 -15.00 3.74 3.00
C PRO A 122 -15.22 5.01 2.16
N CYS A 123 -14.87 5.01 0.86
CA CYS A 123 -15.07 6.17 -0.01
C CYS A 123 -16.55 6.36 -0.36
N PRO A 124 -17.20 7.47 0.06
CA PRO A 124 -18.63 7.64 -0.14
C PRO A 124 -19.02 8.08 -1.55
N VAL A 125 -18.03 8.42 -2.39
CA VAL A 125 -18.22 8.93 -3.76
C VAL A 125 -17.48 8.08 -4.80
N ASP A 126 -16.95 6.94 -4.41
CA ASP A 126 -16.27 5.95 -5.27
C ASP A 126 -15.18 6.53 -6.19
N CYS A 127 -14.51 7.61 -5.74
CA CYS A 127 -13.49 8.31 -6.53
C CYS A 127 -12.10 7.66 -6.47
N ILE A 128 -11.99 6.39 -6.04
CA ILE A 128 -10.72 5.69 -5.90
C ILE A 128 -10.64 4.53 -6.89
N GLU A 129 -9.69 4.61 -7.79
CA GLU A 129 -9.41 3.58 -8.80
C GLU A 129 -8.14 2.80 -8.45
N LEU A 130 -7.99 1.61 -9.03
CA LEU A 130 -6.79 0.79 -8.93
C LEU A 130 -6.04 0.82 -10.25
N VAL A 131 -4.74 1.06 -10.17
CA VAL A 131 -3.84 1.12 -11.33
C VAL A 131 -2.77 0.05 -11.16
N GLU A 132 -2.64 -0.82 -12.14
CA GLU A 132 -1.58 -1.83 -12.15
C GLU A 132 -0.20 -1.19 -12.25
N ILE A 133 0.79 -1.82 -11.60
CA ILE A 133 2.18 -1.37 -11.60
C ILE A 133 3.14 -2.52 -11.90
N GLU A 134 4.35 -2.18 -12.33
CA GLU A 134 5.40 -3.16 -12.55
C GLU A 134 5.85 -3.83 -11.23
N ASN A 135 6.17 -5.12 -11.28
CA ASN A 135 6.62 -5.91 -10.12
C ASN A 135 7.83 -5.32 -9.37
N VAL A 136 8.74 -4.66 -10.08
CA VAL A 136 9.93 -4.01 -9.48
C VAL A 136 9.52 -2.91 -8.49
N LYS A 137 8.55 -2.07 -8.87
CA LYS A 137 8.01 -1.03 -7.99
C LYS A 137 7.31 -1.64 -6.77
N SER A 138 6.58 -2.74 -6.94
CA SER A 138 5.90 -3.41 -5.85
C SER A 138 6.86 -3.94 -4.77
N LYS A 139 8.07 -4.37 -5.15
CA LYS A 139 9.09 -4.81 -4.19
C LYS A 139 9.57 -3.66 -3.29
N ILE A 140 9.86 -2.49 -3.88
CA ILE A 140 10.28 -1.29 -3.12
C ILE A 140 9.19 -0.85 -2.15
N ILE A 141 7.93 -0.90 -2.58
CA ILE A 141 6.77 -0.58 -1.75
C ILE A 141 6.70 -1.53 -0.55
N ARG A 142 6.83 -2.83 -0.77
CA ARG A 142 6.78 -3.85 0.30
C ARG A 142 7.86 -3.65 1.37
N ASP A 143 9.09 -3.34 0.95
CA ASP A 143 10.22 -3.14 1.88
C ASP A 143 10.02 -1.98 2.86
N ARG A 144 9.10 -1.04 2.52
CA ARG A 144 8.79 0.14 3.33
C ARG A 144 7.51 0.02 4.15
N SER A 145 6.55 -0.78 3.69
CA SER A 145 5.19 -0.80 4.25
C SER A 145 5.14 -1.24 5.71
N GLU A 146 5.97 -2.21 6.13
CA GLU A 146 6.04 -2.67 7.51
C GLU A 146 6.40 -1.52 8.46
N LYS A 147 7.40 -0.72 8.11
CA LYS A 147 7.84 0.41 8.93
C LYS A 147 6.74 1.47 9.10
N PHE A 148 6.03 1.80 8.03
CA PHE A 148 4.92 2.76 8.09
C PHE A 148 3.74 2.22 8.88
N PHE A 149 3.42 0.94 8.72
CA PHE A 149 2.37 0.27 9.48
C PHE A 149 2.66 0.27 10.99
N ASP A 150 3.88 -0.07 11.38
CA ASP A 150 4.29 -0.06 12.78
C ASP A 150 4.25 1.36 13.38
N LEU A 151 4.72 2.38 12.64
CA LEU A 151 4.65 3.77 13.06
C LEU A 151 3.21 4.24 13.26
N LYS A 152 2.30 3.92 12.34
CA LYS A 152 0.89 4.26 12.46
C LYS A 152 0.24 3.60 13.67
N ASN A 153 0.51 2.33 13.92
CA ASN A 153 0.00 1.61 15.09
C ASN A 153 0.51 2.22 16.40
N ILE A 154 1.79 2.59 16.47
CA ILE A 154 2.38 3.26 17.63
C ILE A 154 1.67 4.61 17.88
N LEU A 155 1.42 5.40 16.86
CA LEU A 155 0.73 6.69 16.96
C LEU A 155 -0.72 6.52 17.44
N ASN A 156 -1.44 5.55 16.87
CA ASN A 156 -2.85 5.30 17.19
C ASN A 156 -3.05 4.72 18.60
N THR A 157 -2.11 3.91 19.10
CA THR A 157 -2.22 3.31 20.44
C THR A 157 -1.81 4.23 21.58
N GLY A 158 -1.34 5.45 21.28
CA GLY A 158 -0.96 6.43 22.31
C GLY A 158 0.26 6.03 23.13
N LEU A 159 1.04 5.03 22.72
CA LEU A 159 2.32 4.63 23.33
C LEU A 159 3.39 5.74 23.24
N SER A 160 3.02 6.87 22.67
CA SER A 160 3.87 8.06 22.51
C SER A 160 4.16 8.83 23.80
N LYS A 161 3.84 8.30 24.99
CA LYS A 161 4.10 8.96 26.28
C LYS A 161 5.57 8.88 26.74
N ASN A 162 6.41 8.09 26.06
CA ASN A 162 7.83 7.99 26.38
C ASN A 162 8.65 9.04 25.62
N SER A 163 9.26 9.99 26.35
CA SER A 163 9.89 11.20 25.78
C SER A 163 11.02 10.94 24.77
N LYS A 164 11.77 9.83 24.90
CA LYS A 164 12.82 9.45 23.95
C LYS A 164 12.24 8.86 22.66
N LEU A 165 11.21 8.04 22.77
CA LEU A 165 10.51 7.44 21.62
C LEU A 165 9.78 8.53 20.84
N ASN A 166 9.16 9.49 21.52
CA ASN A 166 8.51 10.66 20.91
C ASN A 166 9.46 11.54 20.09
N LYS A 167 10.71 11.75 20.54
CA LYS A 167 11.70 12.49 19.75
C LYS A 167 12.07 11.78 18.48
N ASN A 168 12.28 10.46 18.53
CA ASN A 168 12.63 9.67 17.33
C ASN A 168 11.44 9.54 16.36
N ILE A 169 10.23 9.40 16.88
CA ILE A 169 9.00 9.36 16.06
C ILE A 169 8.76 10.71 15.40
N LYS A 170 8.87 11.83 16.15
CA LYS A 170 8.78 13.18 15.57
C LYS A 170 9.83 13.41 14.50
N LEU A 171 11.08 13.04 14.74
CA LEU A 171 12.16 13.17 13.76
C LEU A 171 11.87 12.35 12.50
N ASN A 172 11.39 11.11 12.63
CA ASN A 172 11.04 10.26 11.50
C ASN A 172 9.81 10.78 10.74
N ILE A 173 8.83 11.36 11.44
CA ILE A 173 7.67 12.03 10.83
C ILE A 173 8.13 13.30 10.10
N GLU A 174 8.99 14.12 10.69
CA GLU A 174 9.54 15.32 10.03
C GLU A 174 10.41 14.97 8.82
N LEU A 175 11.21 13.92 8.91
CA LEU A 175 11.96 13.38 7.76
C LEU A 175 11.01 12.82 6.68
N GLY A 176 9.94 12.14 7.08
CA GLY A 176 8.89 11.68 6.18
C GLY A 176 8.13 12.83 5.54
N MET A 177 7.76 13.87 6.29
CA MET A 177 7.11 15.08 5.77
C MET A 177 8.04 15.87 4.83
N ASN A 178 9.31 15.99 5.15
CA ASN A 178 10.30 16.62 4.27
C ASN A 178 10.55 15.81 2.98
N MET A 179 10.55 14.48 3.08
CA MET A 179 10.54 13.61 1.90
C MET A 179 9.25 13.76 1.12
N ASN A 180 8.09 13.83 1.79
CA ASN A 180 6.79 14.03 1.15
C ASN A 180 6.70 15.37 0.44
N ALA A 181 7.24 16.45 1.01
CA ALA A 181 7.31 17.75 0.36
C ALA A 181 8.21 17.72 -0.88
N LYS A 182 9.36 17.02 -0.83
CA LYS A 182 10.24 16.82 -1.99
C LYS A 182 9.58 15.92 -3.05
N ILE A 183 8.85 14.89 -2.63
CA ILE A 183 8.10 13.98 -3.51
C ILE A 183 6.91 14.72 -4.13
N SER A 184 6.20 15.55 -3.36
CA SER A 184 5.10 16.38 -3.86
C SER A 184 5.55 17.33 -4.96
N ASN A 185 6.71 18.00 -4.79
CA ASN A 185 7.27 18.86 -5.83
C ASN A 185 7.66 18.06 -7.08
N ARG A 186 8.27 16.88 -6.93
CA ARG A 186 8.56 15.98 -8.07
C ARG A 186 7.28 15.47 -8.76
N LYS A 187 6.18 15.25 -8.01
CA LYS A 187 4.89 14.82 -8.58
C LYS A 187 4.21 15.91 -9.38
N ILE A 188 4.30 17.17 -8.96
CA ILE A 188 3.82 18.31 -9.76
C ILE A 188 4.55 18.32 -11.10
N ASP A 189 5.86 18.09 -11.10
CA ASP A 189 6.63 18.00 -12.33
C ASP A 189 6.27 16.77 -13.18
N GLN A 190 6.05 15.60 -12.57
CA GLN A 190 5.60 14.39 -13.26
C GLN A 190 4.17 14.50 -13.78
N LYS A 191 3.26 15.11 -13.01
CA LYS A 191 1.87 15.36 -13.44
C LYS A 191 1.84 16.31 -14.63
N ASN A 192 2.67 17.34 -14.63
CA ASN A 192 2.80 18.28 -15.74
C ASN A 192 3.41 17.61 -16.98
N ALA A 193 4.37 16.71 -16.80
CA ALA A 193 4.95 15.91 -17.88
C ALA A 193 3.93 14.93 -18.47
N LEU A 194 3.14 14.23 -17.63
CA LEU A 194 2.08 13.32 -18.06
C LEU A 194 0.94 14.06 -18.79
N LYS A 195 0.51 15.22 -18.28
CA LYS A 195 -0.47 16.07 -18.99
C LYS A 195 0.03 16.51 -20.37
N LYS A 196 1.32 16.89 -20.46
CA LYS A 196 1.94 17.25 -21.72
C LYS A 196 1.96 16.07 -22.69
N LEU A 197 2.34 14.88 -22.22
CA LEU A 197 2.33 13.65 -23.04
C LEU A 197 0.92 13.29 -23.52
N GLN A 198 -0.10 13.43 -22.67
CA GLN A 198 -1.50 13.21 -23.07
C GLN A 198 -1.97 14.22 -24.14
N ILE A 199 -1.59 15.48 -24.03
CA ILE A 199 -1.87 16.50 -25.04
C ILE A 199 -1.19 16.14 -26.37
N ASP A 200 0.09 15.78 -26.31
CA ASP A 200 0.86 15.41 -27.50
C ASP A 200 0.28 14.18 -28.22
N ILE A 201 -0.21 13.18 -27.46
CA ILE A 201 -0.91 12.00 -28.02
C ILE A 201 -2.23 12.39 -28.68
N LEU A 202 -3.03 13.24 -28.03
CA LEU A 202 -4.32 13.71 -28.57
C LEU A 202 -4.14 14.55 -29.84
N GLU A 203 -3.09 15.37 -29.89
CA GLU A 203 -2.75 16.14 -31.09
C GLU A 203 -2.26 15.26 -32.24
N SER A 204 -1.46 14.22 -31.94
CA SER A 204 -1.02 13.22 -32.93
C SER A 204 -2.21 12.46 -33.51
N GLN A 205 -3.16 12.00 -32.66
CA GLN A 205 -4.37 11.31 -33.12
C GLN A 205 -5.32 12.20 -33.93
N LYS A 206 -5.36 13.50 -33.67
CA LYS A 206 -6.10 14.49 -34.47
C LYS A 206 -5.47 14.67 -35.84
N ASN A 207 -4.15 14.72 -35.91
CA ASN A 207 -3.41 14.88 -37.15
C ASN A 207 -3.52 13.65 -38.06
N GLU A 208 -3.49 12.43 -37.50
CA GLU A 208 -3.75 11.19 -38.26
C GLU A 208 -5.15 11.16 -38.88
N LYS A 209 -6.19 11.57 -38.13
CA LYS A 209 -7.56 11.65 -38.66
C LYS A 209 -7.77 12.71 -39.73
N LEU A 210 -6.92 13.73 -39.79
CA LEU A 210 -6.94 14.75 -40.83
C LEU A 210 -6.20 14.33 -42.10
N LEU A 211 -5.33 13.33 -42.01
CA LEU A 211 -4.61 12.78 -43.17
C LEU A 211 -5.40 11.67 -43.89
N ASP A 212 -6.37 11.06 -43.20
CA ASP A 212 -7.26 10.01 -43.73
C ASP A 212 -8.59 10.55 -44.29
N SER A 213 -8.79 11.87 -44.30
CA SER A 213 -9.96 12.57 -44.84
C SER A 213 -9.63 13.34 -46.11
#